data_95fa2196ce442d51ab801dd2da683261
#
_entry.id   95fa2196ce442d51ab801dd2da683261
#
_cell.length_a   1.000
_cell.length_b   1.000
_cell.length_c   1.000
_cell.angle_alpha   90.00
_cell.angle_beta   90.00
_cell.angle_gamma   90.00
#
_symmetry.space_group_name_H-M   'P 1'
#
loop_
_entity.id
_entity.type
_entity.pdbx_description
1 polymer ?
#
loop_
_entity_poly.entity_id
_entity_poly.type
_entity_poly.pdbx_seq_one_letter_code
_entity_poly.pdbx_strand_id
1 'polypeptide(L)'
;FREEGPLDMRRDPDGGGPTAAEILRDTREKDLADLFYRFGEERFSRRIARTVVERRKREPIRTTTGLAELVSSAIPRRAWPRDIHPATRVFQALRIAVNRELSSLGAFLDAIPRHLSHGGRVAVISFHSLEDRMVKTAFRRPAPGPGEEEPTLERLTRKPVVPSEAEARENPRARSAKLRVARRRDGGD
;
A
#
# COMPACT_ATOMS: atom_id res chain seq x y z
N PHE A 1 6.53 -13.81 4.11
CA PHE A 1 6.43 -14.09 5.55
C PHE A 1 5.91 -15.51 5.88
N ARG A 2 5.71 -16.35 4.87
CA ARG A 2 5.38 -17.78 5.05
C ARG A 2 6.63 -18.61 5.34
N GLU A 3 7.78 -18.09 4.96
CA GLU A 3 9.10 -18.66 5.21
C GLU A 3 9.85 -17.79 6.20
N GLU A 4 10.69 -18.41 7.02
CA GLU A 4 11.52 -17.69 7.96
C GLU A 4 12.60 -16.91 7.19
N GLY A 5 12.74 -15.64 7.54
CA GLY A 5 13.73 -14.76 6.96
C GLY A 5 13.89 -13.49 7.80
N PRO A 6 14.94 -12.71 7.54
CA PRO A 6 15.15 -11.44 8.23
C PRO A 6 14.00 -10.48 7.94
N LEU A 7 13.61 -9.73 8.96
CA LEU A 7 12.52 -8.74 8.87
C LEU A 7 13.06 -7.40 8.32
N ASP A 8 13.60 -7.43 7.09
CA ASP A 8 14.13 -6.26 6.41
C ASP A 8 13.04 -5.52 5.62
N MET A 9 12.47 -6.13 4.62
CA MET A 9 11.42 -5.66 3.72
C MET A 9 11.80 -4.48 2.80
N ARG A 10 13.04 -4.02 2.78
CA ARG A 10 13.50 -3.02 1.83
C ARG A 10 13.60 -3.63 0.43
N ARG A 11 13.16 -2.89 -0.58
CA ARG A 11 13.36 -3.25 -2.00
C ARG A 11 14.78 -2.95 -2.46
N ASP A 12 15.36 -1.90 -1.91
CA ASP A 12 16.74 -1.48 -2.13
C ASP A 12 17.47 -1.48 -0.78
N PRO A 13 18.21 -2.54 -0.45
CA PRO A 13 18.97 -2.64 0.79
C PRO A 13 20.07 -1.58 0.90
N ASP A 14 20.63 -1.13 -0.24
CA ASP A 14 21.75 -0.18 -0.29
C ASP A 14 21.27 1.28 -0.29
N GLY A 15 20.01 1.53 -0.64
CA GLY A 15 19.41 2.86 -0.75
C GLY A 15 19.17 3.59 0.57
N GLY A 16 19.56 2.98 1.69
CA GLY A 16 19.33 3.53 3.03
C GLY A 16 17.87 3.46 3.47
N GLY A 17 17.61 3.85 4.70
CA GLY A 17 16.27 3.79 5.28
C GLY A 17 16.10 2.60 6.23
N PRO A 18 15.12 2.69 7.15
CA PRO A 18 14.93 1.69 8.18
C PRO A 18 14.37 0.39 7.62
N THR A 19 14.86 -0.73 8.14
CA THR A 19 14.25 -2.04 7.97
C THR A 19 12.92 -2.12 8.73
N ALA A 20 12.09 -3.11 8.41
CA ALA A 20 10.87 -3.35 9.17
C ALA A 20 11.15 -3.68 10.64
N ALA A 21 12.23 -4.41 10.92
CA ALA A 21 12.68 -4.69 12.28
C ALA A 21 13.02 -3.41 13.05
N GLU A 22 13.71 -2.46 12.42
CA GLU A 22 14.04 -1.17 13.03
C GLU A 22 12.80 -0.31 13.27
N ILE A 23 11.85 -0.27 12.33
CA ILE A 23 10.56 0.40 12.54
C ILE A 23 9.85 -0.17 13.78
N LEU A 24 9.79 -1.50 13.93
CA LEU A 24 9.18 -2.13 15.09
C LEU A 24 9.95 -1.84 16.38
N ARG A 25 11.29 -1.73 16.32
CA ARG A 25 12.15 -1.45 17.45
C ARG A 25 11.99 0.00 17.95
N ASP A 26 12.00 0.96 17.06
CA ASP A 26 12.22 2.37 17.39
C ASP A 26 10.93 3.20 17.43
N THR A 27 9.86 2.76 16.76
CA THR A 27 8.61 3.52 16.69
C THR A 27 7.79 3.41 17.99
N ARG A 28 7.21 4.54 18.44
CA ARG A 28 6.35 4.56 19.63
C ARG A 28 5.04 3.78 19.39
N GLU A 29 4.42 3.27 20.45
CA GLU A 29 3.19 2.46 20.39
C GLU A 29 2.08 3.14 19.57
N LYS A 30 1.83 4.44 19.84
CA LYS A 30 0.81 5.20 19.14
C LYS A 30 1.10 5.27 17.63
N ASP A 31 2.33 5.58 17.26
CA ASP A 31 2.74 5.75 15.88
C ASP A 31 2.72 4.40 15.12
N LEU A 32 3.08 3.29 15.79
CA LEU A 32 2.90 1.94 15.25
C LEU A 32 1.42 1.59 15.02
N ALA A 33 0.56 1.92 15.97
CA ALA A 33 -0.87 1.69 15.85
C ALA A 33 -1.44 2.47 14.66
N ASP A 34 -1.05 3.74 14.50
CA ASP A 34 -1.44 4.58 13.39
C ASP A 34 -0.91 4.05 12.06
N LEU A 35 0.34 3.56 12.02
CA LEU A 35 0.94 2.92 10.85
C LEU A 35 0.14 1.69 10.41
N PHE A 36 -0.16 0.77 11.34
CA PHE A 36 -0.91 -0.44 11.06
C PHE A 36 -2.35 -0.15 10.63
N TYR A 37 -2.98 0.87 11.21
CA TYR A 37 -4.31 1.30 10.83
C TYR A 37 -4.34 1.95 9.46
N ARG A 38 -3.47 2.94 9.22
CA ARG A 38 -3.48 3.74 7.98
C ARG A 38 -2.98 2.98 6.77
N PHE A 39 -1.94 2.17 6.90
CA PHE A 39 -1.32 1.46 5.78
C PHE A 39 -1.77 0.00 5.65
N GLY A 40 -2.22 -0.61 6.74
CA GLY A 40 -2.73 -1.98 6.75
C GLY A 40 -4.26 -2.07 6.74
N GLU A 41 -4.95 -0.97 7.02
CA GLU A 41 -6.40 -0.99 7.32
C GLU A 41 -6.72 -2.03 8.42
N GLU A 42 -5.79 -2.17 9.41
CA GLU A 42 -5.89 -3.17 10.45
C GLU A 42 -6.67 -2.63 11.67
N ARG A 43 -7.85 -3.21 11.90
CA ARG A 43 -8.75 -2.77 12.98
C ARG A 43 -8.22 -3.07 14.39
N PHE A 44 -7.35 -4.07 14.54
CA PHE A 44 -6.70 -4.41 15.81
C PHE A 44 -5.35 -3.70 16.00
N SER A 45 -5.07 -2.66 15.23
CA SER A 45 -3.80 -1.95 15.17
C SER A 45 -3.25 -1.56 16.56
N ARG A 46 -4.09 -1.00 17.43
CA ARG A 46 -3.69 -0.61 18.80
C ARG A 46 -3.27 -1.80 19.64
N ARG A 47 -4.01 -2.89 19.57
CA ARG A 47 -3.69 -4.11 20.33
C ARG A 47 -2.41 -4.74 19.83
N ILE A 48 -2.22 -4.81 18.52
CA ILE A 48 -1.00 -5.32 17.89
C ILE A 48 0.20 -4.44 18.26
N ALA A 49 0.07 -3.12 18.15
CA ALA A 49 1.15 -2.19 18.51
C ALA A 49 1.58 -2.35 19.98
N ARG A 50 0.64 -2.46 20.90
CA ARG A 50 0.92 -2.75 22.31
C ARG A 50 1.70 -4.06 22.47
N THR A 51 1.23 -5.14 21.83
CA THR A 51 1.90 -6.45 21.89
C THR A 51 3.32 -6.39 21.34
N VAL A 52 3.54 -5.64 20.23
CA VAL A 52 4.88 -5.39 19.67
C VAL A 52 5.78 -4.67 20.69
N VAL A 53 5.28 -3.59 21.29
CA VAL A 53 6.05 -2.80 22.28
C VAL A 53 6.38 -3.59 23.53
N GLU A 54 5.46 -4.42 24.02
CA GLU A 54 5.71 -5.32 25.15
C GLU A 54 6.73 -6.41 24.82
N ARG A 55 6.62 -7.02 23.63
CA ARG A 55 7.55 -8.08 23.20
C ARG A 55 8.97 -7.55 23.02
N ARG A 56 9.16 -6.42 22.34
CA ARG A 56 10.51 -5.86 22.07
C ARG A 56 11.30 -5.47 23.30
N LYS A 57 10.63 -5.23 24.46
CA LYS A 57 11.29 -4.99 25.75
C LYS A 57 12.01 -6.23 26.27
N ARG A 58 11.57 -7.42 25.86
CA ARG A 58 12.14 -8.70 26.30
C ARG A 58 13.06 -9.29 25.24
N GLU A 59 12.62 -9.24 23.99
CA GLU A 59 13.33 -9.84 22.86
C GLU A 59 13.04 -9.08 21.58
N PRO A 60 14.07 -8.75 20.77
CA PRO A 60 13.88 -8.08 19.48
C PRO A 60 13.11 -8.95 18.48
N ILE A 61 12.21 -8.34 17.73
CA ILE A 61 11.46 -9.00 16.65
C ILE A 61 12.31 -8.90 15.36
N ARG A 62 12.99 -9.98 14.98
CA ARG A 62 13.97 -9.98 13.89
C ARG A 62 13.56 -10.79 12.67
N THR A 63 12.58 -11.69 12.82
CA THR A 63 12.19 -12.62 11.76
C THR A 63 10.74 -12.42 11.30
N THR A 64 10.48 -12.81 10.06
CA THR A 64 9.14 -12.76 9.47
C THR A 64 8.16 -13.67 10.22
N THR A 65 8.60 -14.87 10.59
CA THR A 65 7.78 -15.83 11.36
C THR A 65 7.48 -15.32 12.75
N GLY A 66 8.47 -14.80 13.47
CA GLY A 66 8.29 -14.22 14.81
C GLY A 66 7.28 -13.07 14.84
N LEU A 67 7.30 -12.20 13.82
CA LEU A 67 6.28 -11.16 13.68
C LEU A 67 4.90 -11.74 13.37
N ALA A 68 4.83 -12.73 12.46
CA ALA A 68 3.55 -13.34 12.06
C ALA A 68 2.86 -14.02 13.24
N GLU A 69 3.60 -14.74 14.07
CA GLU A 69 3.12 -15.38 15.30
C GLU A 69 2.63 -14.36 16.32
N LEU A 70 3.42 -13.32 16.56
CA LEU A 70 3.09 -12.25 17.48
C LEU A 70 1.79 -11.54 17.09
N VAL A 71 1.64 -11.17 15.81
CA VAL A 71 0.41 -10.54 15.29
C VAL A 71 -0.77 -11.48 15.42
N SER A 72 -0.58 -12.75 15.08
CA SER A 72 -1.63 -13.77 15.17
C SER A 72 -2.13 -13.96 16.60
N SER A 73 -1.23 -13.95 17.58
CA SER A 73 -1.58 -14.04 19.01
C SER A 73 -2.33 -12.81 19.52
N ALA A 74 -2.06 -11.64 18.94
CA ALA A 74 -2.72 -10.40 19.30
C ALA A 74 -4.16 -10.30 18.78
N ILE A 75 -4.52 -11.02 17.70
CA ILE A 75 -5.85 -10.98 17.11
C ILE A 75 -6.70 -12.15 17.60
N PRO A 76 -7.91 -11.91 18.15
CA PRO A 76 -8.79 -13.01 18.57
C PRO A 76 -9.07 -13.97 17.41
N ARG A 77 -8.99 -15.29 17.65
CA ARG A 77 -9.22 -16.32 16.62
C ARG A 77 -10.51 -16.11 15.82
N ARG A 78 -11.62 -15.75 16.48
CA ARG A 78 -12.91 -15.45 15.85
C ARG A 78 -12.90 -14.27 14.88
N ALA A 79 -11.86 -13.43 14.94
CA ALA A 79 -11.70 -12.23 14.11
C ALA A 79 -10.67 -12.43 12.99
N TRP A 80 -10.12 -13.62 12.86
CA TRP A 80 -9.18 -13.94 11.78
C TRP A 80 -9.89 -13.86 10.42
N PRO A 81 -9.25 -13.26 9.42
CA PRO A 81 -9.77 -13.29 8.06
C PRO A 81 -9.87 -14.73 7.53
N ARG A 82 -10.87 -15.01 6.69
CA ARG A 82 -11.05 -16.35 6.11
C ARG A 82 -10.03 -16.67 5.02
N ASP A 83 -9.70 -15.67 4.20
CA ASP A 83 -8.97 -15.87 2.93
C ASP A 83 -7.49 -15.44 2.98
N ILE A 84 -7.08 -14.77 4.04
CA ILE A 84 -5.71 -14.28 4.20
C ILE A 84 -5.18 -14.55 5.60
N HIS A 85 -3.88 -14.66 5.73
CA HIS A 85 -3.26 -14.81 7.05
C HIS A 85 -3.51 -13.55 7.92
N PRO A 86 -3.77 -13.67 9.24
CA PRO A 86 -4.07 -12.52 10.09
C PRO A 86 -2.97 -11.44 10.11
N ALA A 87 -1.71 -11.82 9.91
CA ALA A 87 -0.60 -10.86 9.87
C ALA A 87 -0.48 -10.12 8.52
N THR A 88 -1.19 -10.51 7.47
CA THR A 88 -1.02 -9.95 6.10
C THR A 88 -1.12 -8.41 6.09
N ARG A 89 -2.06 -7.85 6.83
CA ARG A 89 -2.27 -6.40 6.88
C ARG A 89 -1.13 -5.65 7.57
N VAL A 90 -0.54 -6.23 8.61
CA VAL A 90 0.62 -5.68 9.30
C VAL A 90 1.85 -5.71 8.40
N PHE A 91 2.08 -6.82 7.69
CA PHE A 91 3.16 -6.91 6.70
C PHE A 91 2.97 -5.91 5.55
N GLN A 92 1.75 -5.74 5.05
CA GLN A 92 1.44 -4.69 4.06
C GLN A 92 1.79 -3.30 4.61
N ALA A 93 1.38 -3.00 5.84
CA ALA A 93 1.64 -1.71 6.46
C ALA A 93 3.15 -1.42 6.59
N LEU A 94 3.92 -2.40 7.06
CA LEU A 94 5.38 -2.27 7.16
C LEU A 94 6.03 -2.11 5.79
N ARG A 95 5.63 -2.89 4.79
CA ARG A 95 6.17 -2.79 3.42
C ARG A 95 5.95 -1.39 2.84
N ILE A 96 4.75 -0.87 3.00
CA ILE A 96 4.40 0.49 2.53
C ILE A 96 5.26 1.53 3.24
N ALA A 97 5.46 1.40 4.55
CA ALA A 97 6.24 2.34 5.35
C ALA A 97 7.74 2.29 5.00
N VAL A 98 8.33 1.08 4.98
CA VAL A 98 9.74 0.86 4.65
C VAL A 98 10.09 1.41 3.27
N ASN A 99 9.25 1.13 2.27
CA ASN A 99 9.53 1.48 0.87
C ASN A 99 8.88 2.80 0.43
N ARG A 100 8.23 3.54 1.32
CA ARG A 100 7.53 4.80 1.02
C ARG A 100 6.57 4.69 -0.19
N GLU A 101 5.93 3.53 -0.36
CA GLU A 101 5.17 3.19 -1.57
C GLU A 101 4.11 4.22 -1.92
N LEU A 102 3.33 4.68 -0.95
CA LEU A 102 2.27 5.67 -1.20
C LEU A 102 2.81 7.06 -1.49
N SER A 103 3.95 7.45 -0.90
CA SER A 103 4.58 8.75 -1.20
C SER A 103 5.13 8.77 -2.63
N SER A 104 5.77 7.68 -3.06
CA SER A 104 6.26 7.54 -4.44
C SER A 104 5.12 7.52 -5.45
N LEU A 105 4.03 6.80 -5.14
CA LEU A 105 2.83 6.80 -5.99
C LEU A 105 2.21 8.20 -6.07
N GLY A 106 2.15 8.93 -4.95
CA GLY A 106 1.64 10.30 -4.93
C GLY A 106 2.44 11.22 -5.83
N ALA A 107 3.77 11.22 -5.68
CA ALA A 107 4.66 12.02 -6.52
C ALA A 107 4.53 11.67 -8.01
N PHE A 108 4.41 10.38 -8.35
CA PHE A 108 4.15 9.94 -9.73
C PHE A 108 2.81 10.49 -10.25
N LEU A 109 1.73 10.36 -9.49
CA LEU A 109 0.39 10.80 -9.89
C LEU A 109 0.30 12.33 -10.05
N ASP A 110 1.08 13.09 -9.30
CA ASP A 110 1.16 14.55 -9.41
C ASP A 110 1.99 14.98 -10.62
N ALA A 111 3.03 14.23 -10.96
CA ALA A 111 3.93 14.56 -12.08
C ALA A 111 3.39 14.12 -13.43
N ILE A 112 2.71 12.96 -13.52
CA ILE A 112 2.40 12.28 -14.78
C ILE A 112 1.60 13.13 -15.79
N PRO A 113 0.66 14.02 -15.41
CA PRO A 113 -0.07 14.83 -16.40
C PRO A 113 0.86 15.68 -17.27
N ARG A 114 1.96 16.19 -16.70
CA ARG A 114 2.92 17.04 -17.42
C ARG A 114 3.87 16.24 -18.32
N HIS A 115 4.01 14.93 -18.11
CA HIS A 115 4.90 14.04 -18.86
C HIS A 115 4.20 13.28 -19.97
N LEU A 116 2.88 13.36 -20.07
CA LEU A 116 2.13 12.77 -21.17
C LEU A 116 2.05 13.75 -22.36
N SER A 117 2.15 13.23 -23.57
CA SER A 117 1.79 13.99 -24.76
C SER A 117 0.29 14.31 -24.78
N HIS A 118 -0.14 15.27 -25.61
CA HIS A 118 -1.57 15.55 -25.84
C HIS A 118 -2.32 14.27 -26.24
N GLY A 119 -3.45 13.99 -25.59
CA GLY A 119 -4.20 12.75 -25.78
C GLY A 119 -3.51 11.48 -25.26
N GLY A 120 -2.28 11.60 -24.71
CA GLY A 120 -1.51 10.51 -24.14
C GLY A 120 -2.25 9.83 -23.01
N ARG A 121 -2.06 8.52 -22.87
CA ARG A 121 -2.75 7.69 -21.88
C ARG A 121 -1.81 7.19 -20.82
N VAL A 122 -2.31 7.10 -19.58
CA VAL A 122 -1.64 6.44 -18.46
C VAL A 122 -2.53 5.31 -17.95
N ALA A 123 -1.93 4.14 -17.77
CA ALA A 123 -2.56 2.97 -17.19
C ALA A 123 -1.83 2.60 -15.90
N VAL A 124 -2.55 2.50 -14.79
CA VAL A 124 -2.00 2.17 -13.48
C VAL A 124 -2.67 0.92 -12.93
N ILE A 125 -1.86 -0.06 -12.56
CA ILE A 125 -2.31 -1.27 -11.86
C ILE A 125 -1.97 -1.11 -10.38
N SER A 126 -2.97 -1.24 -9.53
CA SER A 126 -2.84 -1.25 -8.08
C SER A 126 -3.20 -2.62 -7.51
N PHE A 127 -2.59 -3.01 -6.39
CA PHE A 127 -2.79 -4.33 -5.76
C PHE A 127 -3.46 -4.26 -4.39
N HIS A 128 -3.67 -3.07 -3.84
CA HIS A 128 -4.42 -2.88 -2.60
C HIS A 128 -5.30 -1.61 -2.63
N SER A 129 -6.19 -1.51 -1.66
CA SER A 129 -7.23 -0.47 -1.55
C SER A 129 -6.67 0.96 -1.49
N LEU A 130 -5.53 1.16 -0.82
CA LEU A 130 -4.94 2.49 -0.64
C LEU A 130 -4.38 3.02 -1.95
N GLU A 131 -3.63 2.21 -2.70
CA GLU A 131 -3.16 2.57 -4.05
C GLU A 131 -4.34 2.89 -4.98
N ASP A 132 -5.33 1.99 -5.05
CA ASP A 132 -6.51 2.17 -5.91
C ASP A 132 -7.27 3.47 -5.56
N ARG A 133 -7.35 3.80 -4.27
CA ARG A 133 -7.98 5.05 -3.81
C ARG A 133 -7.20 6.27 -4.27
N MET A 134 -5.88 6.25 -4.18
CA MET A 134 -5.02 7.35 -4.64
C MET A 134 -5.15 7.56 -6.16
N VAL A 135 -5.02 6.49 -6.94
CA VAL A 135 -5.18 6.54 -8.41
C VAL A 135 -6.57 7.03 -8.81
N LYS A 136 -7.62 6.47 -8.18
CA LYS A 136 -9.00 6.91 -8.40
C LYS A 136 -9.19 8.41 -8.12
N THR A 137 -8.59 8.90 -7.04
CA THR A 137 -8.70 10.29 -6.64
C THR A 137 -7.94 11.21 -7.60
N ALA A 138 -6.72 10.85 -7.96
CA ALA A 138 -5.91 11.60 -8.92
C ALA A 138 -6.60 11.70 -10.29
N PHE A 139 -7.16 10.58 -10.80
CA PHE A 139 -7.86 10.56 -12.09
C PHE A 139 -9.26 11.22 -12.06
N ARG A 140 -9.69 11.71 -10.90
CA ARG A 140 -10.97 12.42 -10.73
C ARG A 140 -10.77 13.89 -10.41
N ARG A 141 -9.54 14.38 -10.35
CA ARG A 141 -9.29 15.80 -10.13
C ARG A 141 -10.07 16.62 -11.18
N PRO A 142 -10.80 17.67 -10.78
CA PRO A 142 -11.46 18.53 -11.74
C PRO A 142 -10.46 19.20 -12.66
N ALA A 143 -10.92 19.61 -13.84
CA ALA A 143 -10.12 20.48 -14.69
C ALA A 143 -9.80 21.79 -13.94
N PRO A 144 -8.65 22.41 -14.15
CA PRO A 144 -8.33 23.72 -13.62
C PRO A 144 -9.36 24.75 -14.10
N GLY A 145 -9.50 25.83 -13.34
CA GLY A 145 -10.39 26.92 -13.67
C GLY A 145 -9.97 27.67 -14.94
N PRO A 146 -10.83 28.58 -15.43
CA PRO A 146 -10.48 29.42 -16.58
C PRO A 146 -9.18 30.19 -16.32
N GLY A 147 -8.20 30.07 -17.23
CA GLY A 147 -6.89 30.72 -17.14
C GLY A 147 -5.79 29.87 -16.49
N GLU A 148 -6.08 28.69 -15.99
CA GLU A 148 -5.09 27.74 -15.49
C GLU A 148 -4.73 26.74 -16.61
N GLU A 149 -3.56 26.87 -17.21
CA GLU A 149 -3.07 25.98 -18.26
C GLU A 149 -2.43 24.67 -17.75
N GLU A 150 -2.87 24.18 -16.58
CA GLU A 150 -2.32 22.92 -16.07
C GLU A 150 -2.91 21.70 -16.79
N PRO A 151 -2.04 20.76 -17.25
CA PRO A 151 -2.52 19.56 -17.90
C PRO A 151 -3.32 18.69 -16.92
N THR A 152 -4.48 18.26 -17.33
CA THR A 152 -5.38 17.43 -16.50
C THR A 152 -5.55 16.04 -17.10
N LEU A 153 -6.11 15.15 -16.28
CA LEU A 153 -6.41 13.79 -16.69
C LEU A 153 -7.92 13.58 -16.79
N GLU A 154 -8.36 13.10 -17.94
CA GLU A 154 -9.69 12.57 -18.13
C GLU A 154 -9.71 11.08 -17.80
N ARG A 155 -10.55 10.67 -16.87
CA ARG A 155 -10.71 9.28 -16.49
C ARG A 155 -11.43 8.49 -17.57
N LEU A 156 -10.75 7.50 -18.19
CA LEU A 156 -11.34 6.60 -19.19
C LEU A 156 -12.07 5.41 -18.54
N THR A 157 -11.61 4.91 -17.39
CA THR A 157 -12.25 3.80 -16.67
C THR A 157 -13.09 4.30 -15.48
N ARG A 158 -14.42 4.23 -15.56
CA ARG A 158 -15.31 4.58 -14.44
C ARG A 158 -15.14 3.64 -13.26
N LYS A 159 -15.09 2.33 -13.52
CA LYS A 159 -14.75 1.25 -12.58
C LYS A 159 -13.38 0.72 -12.92
N PRO A 160 -12.61 0.19 -11.95
CA PRO A 160 -11.36 -0.48 -12.29
C PRO A 160 -11.67 -1.74 -13.13
N VAL A 161 -10.79 -2.04 -14.07
CA VAL A 161 -10.76 -3.35 -14.72
C VAL A 161 -10.09 -4.31 -13.74
N VAL A 162 -10.70 -5.43 -13.48
CA VAL A 162 -10.21 -6.47 -12.57
C VAL A 162 -9.94 -7.75 -13.37
N PRO A 163 -9.04 -8.63 -12.90
CA PRO A 163 -8.77 -9.90 -13.59
C PRO A 163 -10.02 -10.75 -13.66
N SER A 164 -10.12 -11.57 -14.70
CA SER A 164 -11.12 -12.62 -14.81
C SER A 164 -10.87 -13.72 -13.75
N GLU A 165 -11.88 -14.54 -13.49
CA GLU A 165 -11.70 -15.69 -12.60
C GLU A 165 -10.67 -16.70 -13.16
N ALA A 166 -10.58 -16.84 -14.47
CA ALA A 166 -9.60 -17.69 -15.13
C ALA A 166 -8.19 -17.17 -14.88
N GLU A 167 -7.94 -15.86 -15.15
CA GLU A 167 -6.67 -15.22 -14.89
C GLU A 167 -6.26 -15.30 -13.42
N ALA A 168 -7.20 -15.07 -12.48
CA ALA A 168 -6.92 -15.13 -11.05
C ALA A 168 -6.59 -16.57 -10.58
N ARG A 169 -7.07 -17.60 -11.29
CA ARG A 169 -6.73 -19.02 -11.03
C ARG A 169 -5.34 -19.35 -11.56
N GLU A 170 -5.03 -18.94 -12.78
CA GLU A 170 -3.72 -19.17 -13.40
C GLU A 170 -2.62 -18.34 -12.73
N ASN A 171 -2.91 -17.08 -12.38
CA ASN A 171 -2.00 -16.18 -11.70
C ASN A 171 -2.62 -15.64 -10.39
N PRO A 172 -2.45 -16.35 -9.26
CA PRO A 172 -2.99 -15.90 -7.96
C PRO A 172 -2.51 -14.51 -7.51
N ARG A 173 -1.38 -14.02 -8.05
CA ARG A 173 -0.87 -12.68 -7.77
C ARG A 173 -1.74 -11.59 -8.41
N ALA A 174 -2.42 -11.88 -9.51
CA ALA A 174 -3.33 -10.95 -10.17
C ALA A 174 -4.65 -10.74 -9.41
N ARG A 175 -5.04 -11.64 -8.49
CA ARG A 175 -6.35 -11.64 -7.82
C ARG A 175 -6.78 -10.28 -7.25
N SER A 176 -5.85 -9.49 -6.76
CA SER A 176 -6.12 -8.18 -6.17
C SER A 176 -5.86 -7.01 -7.12
N ALA A 177 -5.46 -7.28 -8.36
CA ALA A 177 -5.10 -6.24 -9.33
C ALA A 177 -6.32 -5.41 -9.74
N LYS A 178 -6.11 -4.11 -9.86
CA LYS A 178 -7.10 -3.13 -10.34
C LYS A 178 -6.44 -2.20 -11.32
N LEU A 179 -6.82 -2.30 -12.58
CA LEU A 179 -6.33 -1.41 -13.64
C LEU A 179 -7.25 -0.18 -13.75
N ARG A 180 -6.64 0.99 -13.73
CA ARG A 180 -7.29 2.26 -14.08
C ARG A 180 -6.54 2.96 -15.20
N VAL A 181 -7.30 3.60 -16.08
CA VAL A 181 -6.77 4.32 -17.24
C VAL A 181 -7.33 5.74 -17.26
N ALA A 182 -6.44 6.69 -17.55
CA ALA A 182 -6.78 8.07 -17.82
C ALA A 182 -6.05 8.57 -19.08
N ARG A 183 -6.55 9.66 -19.64
CA ARG A 183 -5.97 10.34 -20.80
C ARG A 183 -5.68 11.80 -20.42
N ARG A 184 -4.57 12.35 -20.89
CA ARG A 184 -4.33 13.79 -20.78
C ARG A 184 -5.37 14.54 -21.61
N ARG A 185 -6.03 15.52 -20.98
CA ARG A 185 -6.84 16.51 -21.70
C ARG A 185 -5.94 17.58 -22.24
N ASP A 186 -6.29 18.03 -23.44
CA ASP A 186 -5.73 19.23 -24.02
C ASP A 186 -6.40 20.42 -23.33
N GLY A 187 -5.62 21.39 -22.88
CA GLY A 187 -6.19 22.64 -22.36
C GLY A 187 -6.84 23.37 -23.54
N GLY A 188 -8.17 23.47 -23.54
CA GLY A 188 -8.86 24.29 -24.51
C GLY A 188 -10.08 23.70 -25.22
N ASP A 189 -10.67 22.57 -24.73
CA ASP A 189 -12.00 22.13 -25.14
C ASP A 189 -13.03 22.33 -24.03
#